data_f425e6112d57f62ac19ad31d2a5b4822
#
_entry.id   f425e6112d57f62ac19ad31d2a5b4822
#
_cell.length_a   1.000
_cell.length_b   1.000
_cell.length_c   1.000
_cell.angle_alpha   90.00
_cell.angle_beta   90.00
_cell.angle_gamma   90.00
#
_symmetry.space_group_name_H-M   'P 1'
#
loop_
_entity.id
_entity.type
_entity.pdbx_description
1 polymer ?
#
loop_
_entity_poly.entity_id
_entity_poly.type
_entity_poly.pdbx_seq_one_letter_code
_entity_poly.pdbx_strand_id
1 'polypeptide(L)'
;MEKKRFKIHALGCRTNQYEAQAFRDQLLSLGYEEAKEGQEADICIVNTCTVTKSADERSRHQVRSLYRENPSSKIFVTGCMTEKQAPALLGISGVAGVVKNKDKENLLKIALPDQEVPEFKIERFESHTRAFVKVQDGCNSFCSYCIIPYVRGRSRSRRLDAILDEVKGLVKNGYHEIVLTGINIGDFDGAPLEGEKPVRLSELTLAVSKISGVRRLRISSIDPDEVDDELIEVIKNAPNCAPSMHIVLQSGSNTVLKRMRRKYTVQQFFDSVDRLKQAMPDFTFTTDIIVGFPGETEEEFEETLDVMERVGFLKVHMFPYSKREGTLAARMPGHLDPKELSRRKEILLQRAETLAASQRDSYVGKVVEVLVESFNHGHTNNFIPVQIEGALLEKNQFVQVQIVENQKEALTGVVVSI
;
A
#
# COMPACT_ATOMS: atom_id res chain seq x y z
N MET A 1 21.63 -30.23 -14.67
CA MET A 1 20.19 -30.25 -14.43
C MET A 1 19.64 -28.88 -14.79
N GLU A 2 18.55 -28.83 -15.55
CA GLU A 2 17.88 -27.56 -15.85
C GLU A 2 17.36 -26.94 -14.56
N LYS A 3 17.61 -25.63 -14.34
CA LYS A 3 17.16 -24.96 -13.14
C LYS A 3 15.65 -24.83 -13.17
N LYS A 4 15.00 -25.15 -12.06
CA LYS A 4 13.55 -24.97 -11.89
C LYS A 4 13.19 -23.49 -11.89
N ARG A 5 12.05 -23.17 -12.49
CA ARG A 5 11.58 -21.79 -12.66
C ARG A 5 10.30 -21.52 -11.88
N PHE A 6 10.12 -20.27 -11.49
CA PHE A 6 8.91 -19.84 -10.82
C PHE A 6 8.32 -18.58 -11.45
N LYS A 7 7.01 -18.36 -11.21
CA LYS A 7 6.28 -17.10 -11.45
C LYS A 7 5.49 -16.73 -10.21
N ILE A 8 5.49 -15.43 -9.86
CA ILE A 8 4.72 -14.91 -8.72
C ILE A 8 3.88 -13.72 -9.17
N HIS A 9 2.59 -13.75 -8.83
CA HIS A 9 1.68 -12.65 -9.05
C HIS A 9 1.06 -12.18 -7.73
N ALA A 10 1.25 -10.90 -7.42
CA ALA A 10 0.62 -10.23 -6.28
C ALA A 10 -0.52 -9.33 -6.75
N LEU A 11 -1.67 -9.47 -6.14
CA LEU A 11 -2.84 -8.64 -6.38
C LEU A 11 -3.16 -7.81 -5.13
N GLY A 12 -3.56 -6.56 -5.32
CA GLY A 12 -4.07 -5.71 -4.24
C GLY A 12 -3.01 -4.81 -3.59
N CYS A 13 -2.83 -4.91 -2.27
CA CYS A 13 -2.15 -3.92 -1.45
C CYS A 13 -0.61 -4.10 -1.38
N ARG A 14 0.08 -3.09 -0.82
CA ARG A 14 1.54 -3.11 -0.57
C ARG A 14 1.97 -4.30 0.30
N THR A 15 1.13 -4.70 1.26
CA THR A 15 1.38 -5.90 2.08
C THR A 15 1.45 -7.16 1.22
N ASN A 16 0.56 -7.32 0.22
CA ASN A 16 0.65 -8.46 -0.72
C ASN A 16 1.91 -8.38 -1.60
N GLN A 17 2.36 -7.18 -1.97
CA GLN A 17 3.60 -6.99 -2.72
C GLN A 17 4.83 -7.38 -1.90
N TYR A 18 4.88 -6.98 -0.62
CA TYR A 18 5.91 -7.44 0.32
C TYR A 18 5.94 -8.97 0.42
N GLU A 19 4.78 -9.59 0.61
CA GLU A 19 4.66 -11.04 0.75
C GLU A 19 5.11 -11.79 -0.52
N ALA A 20 4.77 -11.26 -1.70
CA ALA A 20 5.23 -11.82 -2.97
C ALA A 20 6.74 -11.70 -3.14
N GLN A 21 7.34 -10.58 -2.69
CA GLN A 21 8.79 -10.44 -2.70
C GLN A 21 9.46 -11.43 -1.74
N ALA A 22 8.90 -11.65 -0.55
CA ALA A 22 9.44 -12.64 0.39
C ALA A 22 9.40 -14.06 -0.19
N PHE A 23 8.34 -14.46 -0.89
CA PHE A 23 8.31 -15.74 -1.62
C PHE A 23 9.37 -15.80 -2.73
N ARG A 24 9.58 -14.68 -3.45
CA ARG A 24 10.61 -14.58 -4.49
C ARG A 24 11.99 -14.81 -3.90
N ASP A 25 12.33 -14.10 -2.82
CA ASP A 25 13.64 -14.21 -2.17
C ASP A 25 13.88 -15.62 -1.62
N GLN A 26 12.88 -16.26 -1.04
CA GLN A 26 12.96 -17.65 -0.60
C GLN A 26 13.24 -18.60 -1.79
N LEU A 27 12.53 -18.47 -2.94
CA LEU A 27 12.72 -19.33 -4.11
C LEU A 27 14.08 -19.12 -4.76
N LEU A 28 14.54 -17.85 -4.87
CA LEU A 28 15.88 -17.55 -5.36
C LEU A 28 16.98 -18.17 -4.47
N SER A 29 16.82 -18.10 -3.15
CA SER A 29 17.75 -18.73 -2.19
C SER A 29 17.77 -20.26 -2.29
N LEU A 30 16.66 -20.88 -2.73
CA LEU A 30 16.57 -22.31 -3.00
C LEU A 30 17.11 -22.69 -4.39
N GLY A 31 17.66 -21.73 -5.15
CA GLY A 31 18.26 -21.95 -6.47
C GLY A 31 17.28 -22.00 -7.64
N TYR A 32 16.02 -21.61 -7.43
CA TYR A 32 15.07 -21.41 -8.52
C TYR A 32 15.39 -20.12 -9.28
N GLU A 33 14.95 -20.04 -10.55
CA GLU A 33 15.05 -18.83 -11.37
C GLU A 33 13.65 -18.28 -11.68
N GLU A 34 13.50 -16.95 -11.72
CA GLU A 34 12.25 -16.36 -12.17
C GLU A 34 12.08 -16.53 -13.67
N ALA A 35 10.95 -17.09 -14.09
CA ALA A 35 10.66 -17.33 -15.50
C ALA A 35 10.44 -15.97 -16.20
N LYS A 36 11.14 -15.75 -17.32
CA LYS A 36 10.96 -14.58 -18.19
C LYS A 36 9.66 -14.70 -18.97
N GLU A 37 9.26 -13.61 -19.61
CA GLU A 37 8.13 -13.62 -20.53
C GLU A 37 8.30 -14.69 -21.60
N GLY A 38 7.24 -15.47 -21.86
CA GLY A 38 7.26 -16.59 -22.80
C GLY A 38 7.90 -17.89 -22.28
N GLN A 39 8.50 -17.89 -21.08
CA GLN A 39 9.03 -19.12 -20.47
C GLN A 39 8.01 -19.78 -19.54
N GLU A 40 7.94 -21.10 -19.55
CA GLU A 40 7.16 -21.87 -18.58
C GLU A 40 7.84 -21.88 -17.19
N ALA A 41 7.01 -21.98 -16.15
CA ALA A 41 7.44 -22.11 -14.77
C ALA A 41 7.02 -23.48 -14.20
N ASP A 42 7.84 -24.06 -13.33
CA ASP A 42 7.54 -25.29 -12.60
C ASP A 42 6.59 -25.03 -11.42
N ILE A 43 6.72 -23.87 -10.80
CA ILE A 43 5.89 -23.42 -9.67
C ILE A 43 5.37 -22.02 -9.91
N CYS A 44 4.08 -21.82 -9.68
CA CYS A 44 3.44 -20.50 -9.74
C CYS A 44 2.79 -20.17 -8.39
N ILE A 45 2.93 -18.91 -7.93
CA ILE A 45 2.29 -18.42 -6.71
C ILE A 45 1.39 -17.24 -7.05
N VAL A 46 0.14 -17.28 -6.58
CA VAL A 46 -0.79 -16.16 -6.68
C VAL A 46 -1.17 -15.68 -5.29
N ASN A 47 -0.73 -14.48 -4.93
CA ASN A 47 -1.15 -13.80 -3.70
C ASN A 47 -2.38 -12.95 -4.02
N THR A 48 -3.55 -13.40 -3.56
CA THR A 48 -4.86 -12.89 -3.96
C THR A 48 -5.37 -11.73 -3.11
N CYS A 49 -6.24 -10.93 -3.70
CA CYS A 49 -7.00 -9.87 -3.03
C CYS A 49 -8.51 -10.18 -3.09
N THR A 50 -9.26 -9.73 -2.07
CA THR A 50 -10.73 -9.92 -1.98
C THR A 50 -11.46 -8.67 -1.43
N VAL A 51 -10.81 -7.49 -1.39
CA VAL A 51 -11.42 -6.29 -0.82
C VAL A 51 -12.59 -5.74 -1.64
N THR A 52 -12.64 -6.03 -2.95
CA THR A 52 -13.76 -5.71 -3.84
C THR A 52 -14.16 -6.91 -4.68
N LYS A 53 -15.38 -6.87 -5.26
CA LYS A 53 -15.83 -7.90 -6.21
C LYS A 53 -14.92 -8.00 -7.44
N SER A 54 -14.49 -6.87 -7.97
CA SER A 54 -13.52 -6.80 -9.06
C SER A 54 -12.16 -7.42 -8.70
N ALA A 55 -11.71 -7.28 -7.43
CA ALA A 55 -10.50 -7.95 -6.98
C ALA A 55 -10.64 -9.47 -6.96
N ASP A 56 -11.79 -10.01 -6.58
CA ASP A 56 -12.08 -11.45 -6.67
C ASP A 56 -12.03 -11.96 -8.11
N GLU A 57 -12.65 -11.22 -9.03
CA GLU A 57 -12.69 -11.56 -10.45
C GLU A 57 -11.28 -11.56 -11.05
N ARG A 58 -10.49 -10.53 -10.77
CA ARG A 58 -9.08 -10.44 -11.19
C ARG A 58 -8.23 -11.56 -10.60
N SER A 59 -8.43 -11.91 -9.33
CA SER A 59 -7.71 -13.01 -8.67
C SER A 59 -7.99 -14.35 -9.37
N ARG A 60 -9.25 -14.68 -9.64
CA ARG A 60 -9.61 -15.90 -10.37
C ARG A 60 -9.11 -15.90 -11.82
N HIS A 61 -9.19 -14.74 -12.49
CA HIS A 61 -8.67 -14.59 -13.85
C HIS A 61 -7.17 -14.87 -13.91
N GLN A 62 -6.41 -14.30 -12.97
CA GLN A 62 -4.95 -14.49 -12.91
C GLN A 62 -4.56 -15.95 -12.69
N VAL A 63 -5.24 -16.68 -11.79
CA VAL A 63 -4.99 -18.13 -11.59
C VAL A 63 -5.23 -18.91 -12.88
N ARG A 64 -6.35 -18.63 -13.58
CA ARG A 64 -6.66 -19.29 -14.86
C ARG A 64 -5.69 -18.94 -15.99
N SER A 65 -5.21 -17.68 -16.02
CA SER A 65 -4.20 -17.25 -17.02
C SER A 65 -2.90 -18.00 -16.83
N LEU A 66 -2.41 -18.05 -15.58
CA LEU A 66 -1.20 -18.79 -15.25
C LEU A 66 -1.26 -20.28 -15.65
N TYR A 67 -2.41 -20.92 -15.43
CA TYR A 67 -2.59 -22.31 -15.86
C TYR A 67 -2.50 -22.47 -17.38
N ARG A 68 -3.12 -21.57 -18.15
CA ARG A 68 -3.05 -21.62 -19.62
C ARG A 68 -1.64 -21.37 -20.14
N GLU A 69 -0.89 -20.48 -19.50
CA GLU A 69 0.49 -20.14 -19.87
C GLU A 69 1.51 -21.19 -19.39
N ASN A 70 1.17 -21.93 -18.33
CA ASN A 70 2.07 -22.91 -17.69
C ASN A 70 1.30 -24.18 -17.33
N PRO A 71 0.88 -25.00 -18.32
CA PRO A 71 0.02 -26.18 -18.08
C PRO A 71 0.64 -27.24 -17.18
N SER A 72 1.98 -27.33 -17.18
CA SER A 72 2.75 -28.29 -16.39
C SER A 72 3.08 -27.82 -14.98
N SER A 73 2.79 -26.56 -14.65
CA SER A 73 3.18 -25.96 -13.37
C SER A 73 2.29 -26.40 -12.21
N LYS A 74 2.87 -26.37 -11.01
CA LYS A 74 2.11 -26.44 -9.75
C LYS A 74 1.74 -25.05 -9.31
N ILE A 75 0.44 -24.70 -9.32
CA ILE A 75 -0.04 -23.40 -8.92
C ILE A 75 -0.46 -23.43 -7.44
N PHE A 76 0.15 -22.58 -6.62
CA PHE A 76 -0.23 -22.36 -5.23
C PHE A 76 -0.92 -21.00 -5.09
N VAL A 77 -2.06 -20.99 -4.39
CA VAL A 77 -2.86 -19.78 -4.19
C VAL A 77 -2.89 -19.43 -2.71
N THR A 78 -2.59 -18.18 -2.39
CA THR A 78 -2.67 -17.64 -1.03
C THR A 78 -3.31 -16.24 -1.02
N GLY A 79 -3.33 -15.59 0.13
CA GLY A 79 -3.84 -14.24 0.30
C GLY A 79 -5.30 -14.18 0.76
N CYS A 80 -5.86 -12.97 0.74
CA CYS A 80 -7.15 -12.69 1.39
C CYS A 80 -8.33 -13.51 0.87
N MET A 81 -8.32 -13.89 -0.41
CA MET A 81 -9.42 -14.66 -1.02
C MET A 81 -9.51 -16.09 -0.47
N THR A 82 -8.39 -16.67 -0.05
CA THR A 82 -8.32 -18.08 0.35
C THR A 82 -9.11 -18.40 1.61
N GLU A 83 -9.34 -17.44 2.50
CA GLU A 83 -10.07 -17.67 3.75
C GLU A 83 -11.54 -18.08 3.53
N LYS A 84 -12.18 -17.53 2.50
CA LYS A 84 -13.60 -17.78 2.22
C LYS A 84 -13.85 -18.61 0.96
N GLN A 85 -12.91 -18.68 0.04
CA GLN A 85 -13.12 -19.27 -1.27
C GLN A 85 -12.15 -20.42 -1.61
N ALA A 86 -11.47 -21.01 -0.61
CA ALA A 86 -10.52 -22.09 -0.82
C ALA A 86 -11.08 -23.27 -1.66
N PRO A 87 -12.31 -23.80 -1.41
CA PRO A 87 -12.85 -24.87 -2.24
C PRO A 87 -13.03 -24.48 -3.72
N ALA A 88 -13.49 -23.26 -3.98
CA ALA A 88 -13.68 -22.76 -5.35
C ALA A 88 -12.34 -22.52 -6.06
N LEU A 89 -11.30 -22.15 -5.33
CA LEU A 89 -9.95 -22.02 -5.88
C LEU A 89 -9.30 -23.36 -6.19
N LEU A 90 -9.46 -24.35 -5.29
CA LEU A 90 -8.99 -25.73 -5.54
C LEU A 90 -9.66 -26.38 -6.74
N GLY A 91 -10.90 -25.99 -7.09
CA GLY A 91 -11.60 -26.46 -8.27
C GLY A 91 -11.08 -25.84 -9.60
N ILE A 92 -10.15 -24.89 -9.58
CA ILE A 92 -9.55 -24.35 -10.81
C ILE A 92 -8.44 -25.29 -11.26
N SER A 93 -8.46 -25.67 -12.54
CA SER A 93 -7.44 -26.55 -13.13
C SER A 93 -6.02 -26.00 -12.91
N GLY A 94 -5.09 -26.88 -12.54
CA GLY A 94 -3.70 -26.54 -12.30
C GLY A 94 -3.39 -26.07 -10.88
N VAL A 95 -4.40 -25.79 -10.04
CA VAL A 95 -4.18 -25.42 -8.63
C VAL A 95 -3.80 -26.67 -7.84
N ALA A 96 -2.51 -26.73 -7.44
CA ALA A 96 -1.94 -27.81 -6.65
C ALA A 96 -2.19 -27.64 -5.15
N GLY A 97 -2.40 -26.40 -4.69
CA GLY A 97 -2.68 -26.14 -3.28
C GLY A 97 -3.20 -24.72 -3.03
N VAL A 98 -4.00 -24.60 -1.95
CA VAL A 98 -4.50 -23.32 -1.44
C VAL A 98 -4.06 -23.20 0.01
N VAL A 99 -3.24 -22.18 0.29
CA VAL A 99 -2.73 -21.90 1.63
C VAL A 99 -3.48 -20.70 2.19
N LYS A 100 -4.11 -20.88 3.34
CA LYS A 100 -4.89 -19.81 3.99
C LYS A 100 -3.99 -18.62 4.34
N ASN A 101 -4.58 -17.43 4.33
CA ASN A 101 -3.84 -16.20 4.59
C ASN A 101 -3.11 -16.18 5.94
N LYS A 102 -3.66 -16.82 6.97
CA LYS A 102 -3.02 -16.96 8.28
C LYS A 102 -1.75 -17.83 8.27
N ASP A 103 -1.66 -18.78 7.34
CA ASP A 103 -0.56 -19.75 7.22
C ASP A 103 0.37 -19.42 6.03
N LYS A 104 0.17 -18.28 5.35
CA LYS A 104 0.85 -17.90 4.11
C LYS A 104 2.38 -17.90 4.20
N GLU A 105 2.94 -17.50 5.35
CA GLU A 105 4.39 -17.47 5.56
C GLU A 105 5.03 -18.88 5.49
N ASN A 106 4.21 -19.94 5.66
CA ASN A 106 4.61 -21.33 5.49
C ASN A 106 4.30 -21.90 4.10
N LEU A 107 3.85 -21.09 3.13
CA LEU A 107 3.44 -21.58 1.82
C LEU A 107 4.52 -22.43 1.15
N LEU A 108 5.77 -21.97 1.14
CA LEU A 108 6.85 -22.73 0.49
C LEU A 108 7.25 -23.99 1.28
N LYS A 109 7.13 -23.99 2.60
CA LYS A 109 7.32 -25.24 3.39
C LYS A 109 6.26 -26.29 3.04
N ILE A 110 5.03 -25.85 2.75
CA ILE A 110 3.93 -26.72 2.31
C ILE A 110 4.14 -27.18 0.84
N ALA A 111 4.58 -26.27 -0.02
CA ALA A 111 4.79 -26.54 -1.45
C ALA A 111 6.02 -27.41 -1.73
N LEU A 112 7.03 -27.31 -0.89
CA LEU A 112 8.36 -27.92 -1.03
C LEU A 112 8.79 -28.61 0.28
N PRO A 113 8.08 -29.66 0.73
CA PRO A 113 8.29 -30.28 2.03
C PRO A 113 9.69 -30.90 2.23
N ASP A 114 10.36 -31.26 1.14
CA ASP A 114 11.70 -31.88 1.15
C ASP A 114 12.84 -30.84 1.14
N GLN A 115 12.53 -29.54 1.19
CA GLN A 115 13.54 -28.47 1.15
C GLN A 115 13.56 -27.67 2.44
N GLU A 116 14.73 -27.25 2.87
CA GLU A 116 14.89 -26.30 3.98
C GLU A 116 14.61 -24.88 3.48
N VAL A 117 13.38 -24.41 3.74
CA VAL A 117 12.90 -23.10 3.26
C VAL A 117 13.46 -21.99 4.16
N PRO A 118 14.13 -20.97 3.59
CA PRO A 118 14.62 -19.81 4.33
C PRO A 118 13.52 -19.06 5.09
N GLU A 119 13.93 -18.16 6.01
CA GLU A 119 13.02 -17.27 6.71
C GLU A 119 12.19 -16.41 5.76
N PHE A 120 10.92 -16.13 6.13
CA PHE A 120 10.01 -15.30 5.36
C PHE A 120 10.31 -13.81 5.61
N LYS A 121 11.24 -13.25 4.85
CA LYS A 121 11.67 -11.85 4.88
C LYS A 121 12.09 -11.41 3.49
N ILE A 122 12.27 -10.10 3.28
CA ILE A 122 12.76 -9.56 2.04
C ILE A 122 14.25 -9.16 2.15
N GLU A 123 15.00 -9.46 1.11
CA GLU A 123 16.39 -9.01 0.95
C GLU A 123 16.52 -7.99 -0.16
N ARG A 124 15.61 -8.03 -1.13
CA ARG A 124 15.51 -7.13 -2.28
C ARG A 124 14.06 -6.73 -2.50
N PHE A 125 13.86 -5.75 -3.35
CA PHE A 125 12.51 -5.39 -3.79
C PHE A 125 12.56 -5.13 -5.31
N GLU A 126 12.64 -6.19 -6.09
CA GLU A 126 12.82 -6.11 -7.54
C GLU A 126 11.73 -5.25 -8.19
N SER A 127 12.09 -4.57 -9.26
CA SER A 127 11.24 -3.63 -10.00
C SER A 127 10.93 -2.30 -9.30
N HIS A 128 11.31 -2.09 -8.05
CA HIS A 128 11.09 -0.85 -7.31
C HIS A 128 12.41 -0.24 -6.81
N THR A 129 12.45 1.08 -6.66
CA THR A 129 13.54 1.83 -6.00
C THR A 129 13.29 2.02 -4.51
N ARG A 130 12.05 1.78 -4.07
CA ARG A 130 11.64 1.84 -2.66
C ARG A 130 11.24 0.45 -2.18
N ALA A 131 11.68 0.09 -0.98
CA ALA A 131 11.32 -1.18 -0.35
C ALA A 131 10.13 -0.98 0.58
N PHE A 132 9.08 -1.79 0.40
CA PHE A 132 7.97 -1.88 1.36
C PHE A 132 8.36 -2.85 2.47
N VAL A 133 8.35 -2.39 3.70
CA VAL A 133 8.62 -3.21 4.89
C VAL A 133 7.32 -3.40 5.66
N LYS A 134 6.80 -4.62 5.63
CA LYS A 134 5.60 -4.98 6.38
C LYS A 134 5.93 -5.00 7.87
N VAL A 135 5.32 -4.11 8.63
CA VAL A 135 5.51 -4.02 10.09
C VAL A 135 4.31 -4.54 10.88
N GLN A 136 3.13 -4.57 10.25
CA GLN A 136 1.86 -4.93 10.87
C GLN A 136 0.95 -5.65 9.86
N ASP A 137 0.08 -6.57 10.32
CA ASP A 137 -0.93 -7.27 9.52
C ASP A 137 -2.23 -7.44 10.33
N GLY A 138 -3.37 -7.59 9.63
CA GLY A 138 -4.68 -7.66 10.27
C GLY A 138 -5.19 -6.30 10.73
N CYS A 139 -6.40 -6.23 11.33
CA CYS A 139 -7.00 -4.97 11.77
C CYS A 139 -8.07 -5.21 12.84
N ASN A 140 -8.15 -4.32 13.84
CA ASN A 140 -9.13 -4.36 14.92
C ASN A 140 -10.30 -3.39 14.75
N SER A 141 -10.35 -2.57 13.66
CA SER A 141 -11.35 -1.50 13.51
C SER A 141 -12.76 -1.99 13.17
N PHE A 142 -12.94 -3.16 12.52
CA PHE A 142 -14.25 -3.72 12.16
C PHE A 142 -15.21 -2.73 11.50
N CYS A 143 -14.72 -1.90 10.59
CA CYS A 143 -15.54 -0.99 9.81
C CYS A 143 -16.67 -1.76 9.11
N SER A 144 -17.87 -1.17 9.04
CA SER A 144 -19.11 -1.87 8.61
C SER A 144 -19.05 -2.46 7.20
N TYR A 145 -18.18 -1.93 6.33
CA TYR A 145 -17.98 -2.35 4.93
C TYR A 145 -16.79 -3.29 4.73
N CYS A 146 -15.91 -3.43 5.75
CA CYS A 146 -14.59 -4.00 5.57
C CYS A 146 -14.57 -5.50 5.85
N ILE A 147 -13.98 -6.25 4.90
CA ILE A 147 -13.82 -7.71 5.02
C ILE A 147 -12.48 -8.10 5.69
N ILE A 148 -11.56 -7.17 5.84
CA ILE A 148 -10.18 -7.43 6.27
C ILE A 148 -10.09 -8.18 7.60
N PRO A 149 -10.79 -7.80 8.69
CA PRO A 149 -10.71 -8.56 9.95
C PRO A 149 -11.10 -10.04 9.83
N TYR A 150 -11.90 -10.36 8.83
CA TYR A 150 -12.40 -11.73 8.59
C TYR A 150 -11.46 -12.56 7.68
N VAL A 151 -10.55 -11.92 6.95
CA VAL A 151 -9.67 -12.61 6.01
C VAL A 151 -8.18 -12.45 6.33
N ARG A 152 -7.80 -11.44 7.13
CA ARG A 152 -6.44 -11.26 7.65
C ARG A 152 -6.34 -11.48 9.17
N GLY A 153 -7.49 -11.49 9.86
CA GLY A 153 -7.56 -11.64 11.30
C GLY A 153 -7.35 -10.33 12.06
N ARG A 154 -7.15 -10.46 13.37
CA ARG A 154 -6.85 -9.35 14.28
C ARG A 154 -5.50 -8.74 13.96
N SER A 155 -5.31 -7.50 14.42
CA SER A 155 -4.04 -6.81 14.34
C SER A 155 -2.94 -7.61 15.01
N ARG A 156 -1.80 -7.71 14.34
CA ARG A 156 -0.57 -8.30 14.85
C ARG A 156 0.62 -7.57 14.25
N SER A 157 1.56 -7.19 15.09
CA SER A 157 2.80 -6.54 14.69
C SER A 157 3.93 -7.54 14.47
N ARG A 158 4.96 -7.09 13.78
CA ARG A 158 6.28 -7.74 13.81
C ARG A 158 7.12 -7.15 14.93
N ARG A 159 8.09 -7.89 15.40
CA ARG A 159 9.05 -7.42 16.41
C ARG A 159 9.93 -6.30 15.86
N LEU A 160 10.22 -5.32 16.70
CA LEU A 160 11.05 -4.17 16.35
C LEU A 160 12.43 -4.58 15.83
N ASP A 161 13.11 -5.49 16.55
CA ASP A 161 14.43 -6.00 16.19
C ASP A 161 14.47 -6.62 14.81
N ALA A 162 13.50 -7.49 14.47
CA ALA A 162 13.38 -8.12 13.17
C ALA A 162 13.13 -7.10 12.03
N ILE A 163 12.34 -6.04 12.30
CA ILE A 163 12.12 -4.96 11.34
C ILE A 163 13.40 -4.18 11.09
N LEU A 164 14.13 -3.81 12.15
CA LEU A 164 15.37 -3.04 12.03
C LEU A 164 16.46 -3.83 11.29
N ASP A 165 16.56 -5.13 11.51
CA ASP A 165 17.54 -5.98 10.84
C ASP A 165 17.19 -6.15 9.34
N GLU A 166 15.92 -6.29 9.00
CA GLU A 166 15.47 -6.31 7.61
C GLU A 166 15.77 -4.98 6.90
N VAL A 167 15.50 -3.84 7.54
CA VAL A 167 15.81 -2.51 6.97
C VAL A 167 17.32 -2.34 6.76
N LYS A 168 18.17 -2.74 7.71
CA LYS A 168 19.64 -2.71 7.55
C LYS A 168 20.09 -3.57 6.36
N GLY A 169 19.49 -4.76 6.20
CA GLY A 169 19.74 -5.65 5.05
C GLY A 169 19.37 -5.00 3.72
N LEU A 170 18.20 -4.37 3.64
CA LEU A 170 17.73 -3.64 2.46
C LEU A 170 18.66 -2.47 2.10
N VAL A 171 19.07 -1.68 3.09
CA VAL A 171 20.02 -0.58 2.88
C VAL A 171 21.36 -1.10 2.36
N LYS A 172 21.88 -2.20 2.91
CA LYS A 172 23.11 -2.84 2.43
C LYS A 172 22.97 -3.29 0.97
N ASN A 173 21.78 -3.66 0.54
CA ASN A 173 21.46 -4.05 -0.83
C ASN A 173 21.10 -2.86 -1.73
N GLY A 174 21.31 -1.60 -1.27
CA GLY A 174 21.17 -0.37 -2.06
C GLY A 174 19.80 0.27 -2.05
N TYR A 175 18.88 -0.14 -1.17
CA TYR A 175 17.57 0.53 -1.02
C TYR A 175 17.67 1.70 -0.05
N HIS A 176 17.47 2.90 -0.54
CA HIS A 176 17.60 4.14 0.24
C HIS A 176 16.24 4.76 0.61
N GLU A 177 15.15 4.35 -0.03
CA GLU A 177 13.78 4.73 0.35
C GLU A 177 13.07 3.51 0.97
N ILE A 178 12.66 3.66 2.23
CA ILE A 178 11.93 2.64 3.00
C ILE A 178 10.50 3.13 3.22
N VAL A 179 9.53 2.24 3.00
CA VAL A 179 8.10 2.51 3.25
C VAL A 179 7.59 1.53 4.28
N LEU A 180 7.37 1.99 5.50
CA LEU A 180 6.72 1.18 6.54
C LEU A 180 5.27 0.93 6.12
N THR A 181 4.88 -0.33 6.04
CA THR A 181 3.54 -0.71 5.57
C THR A 181 2.85 -1.69 6.50
N GLY A 182 1.53 -1.56 6.57
CA GLY A 182 0.63 -2.41 7.35
C GLY A 182 -0.76 -2.40 6.75
N ILE A 183 -1.67 -3.09 7.40
CA ILE A 183 -3.11 -3.03 7.10
C ILE A 183 -3.77 -1.89 7.89
N ASN A 184 -3.43 -1.74 9.16
CA ASN A 184 -3.67 -0.59 10.02
C ASN A 184 -2.40 -0.31 10.80
N ILE A 185 -1.54 0.54 10.24
CA ILE A 185 -0.19 0.72 10.76
C ILE A 185 -0.17 1.37 12.14
N GLY A 186 -1.20 2.15 12.49
CA GLY A 186 -1.37 2.76 13.81
C GLY A 186 -1.59 1.74 14.93
N ASP A 187 -2.09 0.54 14.60
CA ASP A 187 -2.20 -0.58 15.56
C ASP A 187 -0.81 -1.22 15.89
N PHE A 188 0.31 -0.68 15.38
CA PHE A 188 1.63 -1.25 15.64
C PHE A 188 1.99 -1.17 17.13
N ASP A 189 2.39 -2.30 17.71
CA ASP A 189 2.75 -2.45 19.13
C ASP A 189 4.11 -3.13 19.35
N GLY A 190 4.83 -3.46 18.27
CA GLY A 190 6.15 -4.13 18.33
C GLY A 190 6.11 -5.59 18.74
N ALA A 191 4.93 -6.21 18.80
CA ALA A 191 4.73 -7.61 19.25
C ALA A 191 5.46 -7.92 20.58
N PRO A 192 5.13 -7.22 21.67
CA PRO A 192 5.83 -7.37 22.93
C PRO A 192 5.68 -8.79 23.49
N LEU A 193 6.76 -9.32 24.06
CA LEU A 193 6.73 -10.53 24.87
C LEU A 193 6.15 -10.22 26.26
N GLU A 194 5.84 -11.27 27.02
CA GLU A 194 5.32 -11.11 28.38
C GLU A 194 6.30 -10.26 29.23
N GLY A 195 5.80 -9.19 29.83
CA GLY A 195 6.58 -8.23 30.61
C GLY A 195 7.28 -7.12 29.82
N GLU A 196 7.30 -7.17 28.49
CA GLU A 196 7.80 -6.07 27.66
C GLU A 196 6.72 -4.98 27.49
N LYS A 197 7.16 -3.73 27.33
CA LYS A 197 6.27 -2.63 26.98
C LYS A 197 6.00 -2.62 25.48
N PRO A 198 4.77 -2.31 25.03
CA PRO A 198 4.49 -2.06 23.63
C PRO A 198 5.37 -0.93 23.07
N VAL A 199 5.77 -1.08 21.81
CA VAL A 199 6.54 -0.09 21.05
C VAL A 199 5.57 0.67 20.12
N ARG A 200 5.54 1.99 20.21
CA ARG A 200 4.66 2.81 19.38
C ARG A 200 5.19 2.96 17.95
N LEU A 201 4.32 3.35 17.04
CA LEU A 201 4.70 3.67 15.66
C LEU A 201 5.71 4.82 15.59
N SER A 202 5.61 5.82 16.49
CA SER A 202 6.58 6.91 16.63
C SER A 202 7.99 6.40 16.97
N GLU A 203 8.12 5.44 17.91
CA GLU A 203 9.38 4.84 18.31
C GLU A 203 9.98 4.00 17.16
N LEU A 204 9.16 3.20 16.46
CA LEU A 204 9.58 2.47 15.27
C LEU A 204 10.09 3.44 14.19
N THR A 205 9.34 4.50 13.91
CA THR A 205 9.69 5.52 12.91
C THR A 205 11.02 6.17 13.24
N LEU A 206 11.22 6.57 14.52
CA LEU A 206 12.46 7.14 15.02
C LEU A 206 13.63 6.14 14.90
N ALA A 207 13.43 4.87 15.26
CA ALA A 207 14.46 3.86 15.18
C ALA A 207 14.92 3.60 13.74
N VAL A 208 13.96 3.50 12.79
CA VAL A 208 14.27 3.30 11.37
C VAL A 208 14.92 4.54 10.76
N SER A 209 14.49 5.75 11.12
CA SER A 209 15.09 6.99 10.61
C SER A 209 16.58 7.15 10.99
N LYS A 210 17.01 6.54 12.09
CA LYS A 210 18.41 6.56 12.54
C LYS A 210 19.31 5.53 11.86
N ILE A 211 18.77 4.62 11.03
CA ILE A 211 19.60 3.64 10.31
C ILE A 211 20.38 4.38 9.22
N SER A 212 21.69 4.30 9.30
CA SER A 212 22.58 4.89 8.29
C SER A 212 22.28 4.31 6.91
N GLY A 213 22.11 5.18 5.90
CA GLY A 213 21.76 4.81 4.52
C GLY A 213 20.26 4.87 4.20
N VAL A 214 19.38 5.00 5.19
CA VAL A 214 17.97 5.36 4.95
C VAL A 214 17.92 6.86 4.62
N ARG A 215 17.83 7.20 3.35
CA ARG A 215 17.74 8.59 2.87
C ARG A 215 16.31 9.12 2.86
N ARG A 216 15.32 8.21 2.72
CA ARG A 216 13.90 8.59 2.73
C ARG A 216 13.06 7.52 3.42
N LEU A 217 12.31 7.94 4.41
CA LEU A 217 11.40 7.09 5.18
C LEU A 217 9.96 7.56 4.98
N ARG A 218 9.07 6.64 4.61
CA ARG A 218 7.63 6.91 4.50
C ARG A 218 6.82 6.00 5.41
N ILE A 219 5.72 6.55 5.89
CA ILE A 219 4.67 5.80 6.60
C ILE A 219 3.52 5.59 5.60
N SER A 220 2.99 4.37 5.54
CA SER A 220 1.83 4.07 4.70
C SER A 220 0.52 4.58 5.33
N SER A 221 -0.62 4.05 4.87
CA SER A 221 -1.96 4.51 5.32
C SER A 221 -2.14 4.42 6.83
N ILE A 222 -2.61 5.52 7.42
CA ILE A 222 -2.90 5.66 8.85
C ILE A 222 -4.28 6.29 9.06
N ASP A 223 -4.98 5.91 10.12
CA ASP A 223 -6.22 6.56 10.52
C ASP A 223 -5.91 7.90 11.23
N PRO A 224 -6.75 8.93 11.10
CA PRO A 224 -6.47 10.27 11.66
C PRO A 224 -6.34 10.28 13.19
N ASP A 225 -7.08 9.43 13.90
CA ASP A 225 -7.01 9.28 15.36
C ASP A 225 -5.71 8.59 15.85
N GLU A 226 -4.92 8.06 14.94
CA GLU A 226 -3.63 7.40 15.22
C GLU A 226 -2.42 8.33 14.93
N VAL A 227 -2.66 9.53 14.40
CA VAL A 227 -1.64 10.57 14.17
C VAL A 227 -1.46 11.36 15.46
N ASP A 228 -0.68 10.87 16.39
CA ASP A 228 -0.40 11.51 17.68
C ASP A 228 0.74 12.55 17.61
N ASP A 229 0.89 13.34 18.67
CA ASP A 229 1.89 14.41 18.75
C ASP A 229 3.31 13.85 18.73
N GLU A 230 3.54 12.66 19.29
CA GLU A 230 4.85 12.01 19.30
C GLU A 230 5.27 11.62 17.88
N LEU A 231 4.34 11.08 17.07
CA LEU A 231 4.61 10.75 15.68
C LEU A 231 4.91 12.00 14.86
N ILE A 232 4.14 13.07 15.04
CA ILE A 232 4.35 14.37 14.38
C ILE A 232 5.73 14.93 14.73
N GLU A 233 6.11 14.90 16.01
CA GLU A 233 7.42 15.37 16.45
C GLU A 233 8.58 14.57 15.87
N VAL A 234 8.44 13.24 15.77
CA VAL A 234 9.43 12.37 15.11
C VAL A 234 9.57 12.73 13.64
N ILE A 235 8.44 12.86 12.91
CA ILE A 235 8.47 13.18 11.47
C ILE A 235 9.09 14.54 11.22
N LYS A 236 8.78 15.53 12.06
CA LYS A 236 9.31 16.90 11.99
C LYS A 236 10.82 16.94 12.20
N ASN A 237 11.34 16.19 13.18
CA ASN A 237 12.74 16.26 13.60
C ASN A 237 13.66 15.27 12.88
N ALA A 238 13.12 14.28 12.18
CA ALA A 238 13.89 13.33 11.37
C ALA A 238 13.95 13.82 9.92
N PRO A 239 15.09 14.37 9.45
CA PRO A 239 15.19 15.03 8.13
C PRO A 239 14.95 14.10 6.95
N ASN A 240 15.06 12.79 7.17
CA ASN A 240 14.79 11.77 6.16
C ASN A 240 13.35 11.24 6.21
N CYS A 241 12.51 11.67 7.15
CA CYS A 241 11.08 11.39 7.10
C CYS A 241 10.42 12.26 6.00
N ALA A 242 9.73 11.60 5.08
CA ALA A 242 9.09 12.28 3.98
C ALA A 242 7.90 13.13 4.46
N PRO A 243 7.79 14.42 4.03
CA PRO A 243 6.66 15.29 4.39
C PRO A 243 5.40 14.95 3.58
N SER A 244 4.96 13.72 3.66
CA SER A 244 3.83 13.19 2.90
C SER A 244 3.20 12.02 3.65
N MET A 245 1.88 12.01 3.77
CA MET A 245 1.15 10.94 4.45
C MET A 245 -0.16 10.61 3.74
N HIS A 246 -0.49 9.33 3.79
CA HIS A 246 -1.81 8.86 3.39
C HIS A 246 -2.69 8.75 4.64
N ILE A 247 -3.53 9.76 4.89
CA ILE A 247 -4.49 9.78 6.01
C ILE A 247 -5.87 9.40 5.48
N VAL A 248 -6.44 8.35 6.05
CA VAL A 248 -7.68 7.75 5.54
C VAL A 248 -8.89 8.58 5.96
N LEU A 249 -9.61 9.18 4.99
CA LEU A 249 -10.84 9.95 5.22
C LEU A 249 -12.10 9.06 5.13
N GLN A 250 -12.21 8.26 4.08
CA GLN A 250 -13.34 7.42 3.67
C GLN A 250 -14.60 8.22 3.27
N SER A 251 -15.02 9.23 4.03
CA SER A 251 -16.12 10.15 3.76
C SER A 251 -15.94 11.46 4.51
N GLY A 252 -16.35 12.57 3.93
CA GLY A 252 -16.39 13.90 4.58
C GLY A 252 -17.62 14.11 5.45
N SER A 253 -18.55 13.17 5.52
CA SER A 253 -19.76 13.26 6.35
C SER A 253 -19.62 12.48 7.65
N ASN A 254 -19.80 13.15 8.79
CA ASN A 254 -19.81 12.49 10.10
C ASN A 254 -20.91 11.44 10.21
N THR A 255 -22.04 11.64 9.55
CA THR A 255 -23.16 10.68 9.53
C THR A 255 -22.76 9.42 8.76
N VAL A 256 -22.09 9.56 7.63
CA VAL A 256 -21.55 8.42 6.86
C VAL A 256 -20.45 7.71 7.63
N LEU A 257 -19.50 8.45 8.22
CA LEU A 257 -18.42 7.89 9.06
C LEU A 257 -18.99 7.05 10.21
N LYS A 258 -20.04 7.53 10.87
CA LYS A 258 -20.74 6.77 11.91
C LYS A 258 -21.38 5.49 11.37
N ARG A 259 -22.04 5.55 10.20
CA ARG A 259 -22.58 4.35 9.52
C ARG A 259 -21.46 3.39 9.10
N MET A 260 -20.32 3.91 8.69
CA MET A 260 -19.10 3.15 8.39
C MET A 260 -18.44 2.53 9.64
N ARG A 261 -18.84 2.93 10.84
CA ARG A 261 -18.19 2.59 12.12
C ARG A 261 -16.74 3.04 12.16
N ARG A 262 -16.46 4.27 11.68
CA ARG A 262 -15.15 4.87 11.87
C ARG A 262 -14.99 5.37 13.31
N LYS A 263 -13.74 5.36 13.80
CA LYS A 263 -13.40 5.76 15.17
C LYS A 263 -13.21 7.27 15.31
N TYR A 264 -13.11 7.98 14.21
CA TYR A 264 -12.84 9.41 14.13
C TYR A 264 -13.99 10.20 13.49
N THR A 265 -13.96 11.49 13.69
CA THR A 265 -14.83 12.48 13.06
C THR A 265 -14.07 13.28 12.00
N VAL A 266 -14.80 14.03 11.17
CA VAL A 266 -14.22 14.96 10.18
C VAL A 266 -13.37 16.04 10.90
N GLN A 267 -13.77 16.49 12.10
CA GLN A 267 -12.99 17.46 12.86
C GLN A 267 -11.64 16.86 13.30
N GLN A 268 -11.62 15.66 13.83
CA GLN A 268 -10.35 14.97 14.17
C GLN A 268 -9.45 14.77 12.96
N PHE A 269 -10.05 14.51 11.79
CA PHE A 269 -9.30 14.46 10.52
C PHE A 269 -8.64 15.83 10.22
N PHE A 270 -9.39 16.92 10.32
CA PHE A 270 -8.84 18.26 10.13
C PHE A 270 -7.75 18.59 11.15
N ASP A 271 -7.97 18.26 12.41
CA ASP A 271 -6.99 18.52 13.48
C ASP A 271 -5.65 17.82 13.17
N SER A 272 -5.68 16.59 12.65
CA SER A 272 -4.47 15.86 12.27
C SER A 272 -3.77 16.49 11.06
N VAL A 273 -4.53 16.91 10.05
CA VAL A 273 -4.01 17.62 8.86
C VAL A 273 -3.39 18.95 9.26
N ASP A 274 -4.09 19.74 10.07
CA ASP A 274 -3.65 21.08 10.47
C ASP A 274 -2.38 21.03 11.34
N ARG A 275 -2.28 20.07 12.28
CA ARG A 275 -1.07 19.86 13.09
C ARG A 275 0.14 19.48 12.21
N LEU A 276 -0.04 18.60 11.22
CA LEU A 276 1.03 18.22 10.29
C LEU A 276 1.46 19.40 9.41
N LYS A 277 0.51 20.21 8.89
CA LYS A 277 0.81 21.43 8.12
C LYS A 277 1.54 22.49 8.96
N GLN A 278 1.16 22.64 10.24
CA GLN A 278 1.86 23.55 11.16
C GLN A 278 3.28 23.08 11.45
N ALA A 279 3.48 21.78 11.62
CA ALA A 279 4.81 21.22 11.84
C ALA A 279 5.72 21.33 10.59
N MET A 280 5.14 21.17 9.41
CA MET A 280 5.84 21.16 8.12
C MET A 280 4.94 21.76 7.03
N PRO A 281 5.14 23.03 6.63
CA PRO A 281 4.25 23.74 5.69
C PRO A 281 4.07 23.10 4.32
N ASP A 282 5.10 22.40 3.80
CA ASP A 282 5.07 21.71 2.50
C ASP A 282 4.52 20.27 2.58
N PHE A 283 3.87 19.89 3.70
CA PHE A 283 3.33 18.55 3.89
C PHE A 283 2.20 18.25 2.91
N THR A 284 2.27 17.12 2.23
CA THR A 284 1.25 16.68 1.26
C THR A 284 0.41 15.52 1.79
N PHE A 285 -0.84 15.48 1.37
CA PHE A 285 -1.81 14.48 1.80
C PHE A 285 -2.38 13.71 0.62
N THR A 286 -2.52 12.41 0.83
CA THR A 286 -3.33 11.54 -0.03
C THR A 286 -4.38 10.83 0.83
N THR A 287 -5.47 10.37 0.23
CA THR A 287 -6.55 9.73 0.98
C THR A 287 -7.31 8.70 0.16
N ASP A 288 -8.05 7.84 0.86
CA ASP A 288 -9.08 6.97 0.29
C ASP A 288 -10.46 7.55 0.55
N ILE A 289 -11.35 7.54 -0.46
CA ILE A 289 -12.76 7.92 -0.35
C ILE A 289 -13.63 6.83 -0.95
N ILE A 290 -14.66 6.41 -0.22
CA ILE A 290 -15.69 5.49 -0.69
C ILE A 290 -16.91 6.31 -1.10
N VAL A 291 -17.27 6.22 -2.38
CA VAL A 291 -18.46 6.87 -2.95
C VAL A 291 -19.61 5.88 -3.00
N GLY A 292 -20.80 6.34 -2.68
CA GLY A 292 -22.02 5.55 -2.74
C GLY A 292 -22.17 4.53 -1.63
N PHE A 293 -21.68 4.87 -0.43
CA PHE A 293 -21.95 4.08 0.75
C PHE A 293 -23.46 3.95 1.00
N PRO A 294 -23.99 2.80 1.44
CA PRO A 294 -25.45 2.63 1.61
C PRO A 294 -26.11 3.75 2.41
N GLY A 295 -27.11 4.39 1.81
CA GLY A 295 -27.84 5.51 2.38
C GLY A 295 -27.11 6.87 2.33
N GLU A 296 -26.02 7.01 1.58
CA GLU A 296 -25.35 8.29 1.36
C GLU A 296 -26.26 9.25 0.58
N THR A 297 -26.63 10.38 1.18
CA THR A 297 -27.44 11.41 0.52
C THR A 297 -26.57 12.29 -0.39
N GLU A 298 -27.20 13.21 -1.15
CA GLU A 298 -26.47 14.18 -1.96
C GLU A 298 -25.70 15.17 -1.06
N GLU A 299 -26.34 15.66 -0.02
CA GLU A 299 -25.73 16.58 0.94
C GLU A 299 -24.49 15.95 1.62
N GLU A 300 -24.58 14.68 2.01
CA GLU A 300 -23.45 13.94 2.61
C GLU A 300 -22.32 13.72 1.60
N PHE A 301 -22.64 13.59 0.30
CA PHE A 301 -21.63 13.54 -0.75
C PHE A 301 -20.97 14.92 -0.96
N GLU A 302 -21.73 16.00 -0.94
CA GLU A 302 -21.22 17.36 -1.04
C GLU A 302 -20.31 17.70 0.16
N GLU A 303 -20.68 17.31 1.39
CA GLU A 303 -19.77 17.42 2.57
C GLU A 303 -18.40 16.77 2.30
N THR A 304 -18.39 15.66 1.54
CA THR A 304 -17.13 14.97 1.18
C THR A 304 -16.30 15.82 0.19
N LEU A 305 -16.94 16.46 -0.78
CA LEU A 305 -16.26 17.37 -1.73
C LEU A 305 -15.70 18.61 -1.02
N ASP A 306 -16.43 19.17 -0.04
CA ASP A 306 -15.98 20.32 0.76
C ASP A 306 -14.72 19.99 1.58
N VAL A 307 -14.67 18.79 2.17
CA VAL A 307 -13.46 18.33 2.88
C VAL A 307 -12.28 18.21 1.91
N MET A 308 -12.52 17.70 0.69
CA MET A 308 -11.45 17.61 -0.31
C MET A 308 -10.88 18.98 -0.67
N GLU A 309 -11.74 20.00 -0.83
CA GLU A 309 -11.32 21.38 -1.11
C GLU A 309 -10.52 21.99 0.03
N ARG A 310 -11.00 21.85 1.27
CA ARG A 310 -10.33 22.40 2.44
C ARG A 310 -8.93 21.82 2.64
N VAL A 311 -8.76 20.53 2.41
CA VAL A 311 -7.46 19.84 2.62
C VAL A 311 -6.50 20.08 1.45
N GLY A 312 -6.99 20.04 0.22
CA GLY A 312 -6.19 20.12 -1.01
C GLY A 312 -5.34 18.87 -1.19
N PHE A 313 -5.98 17.72 -1.38
CA PHE A 313 -5.26 16.44 -1.54
C PHE A 313 -4.42 16.42 -2.83
N LEU A 314 -3.18 15.96 -2.72
CA LEU A 314 -2.33 15.65 -3.87
C LEU A 314 -2.88 14.46 -4.68
N LYS A 315 -3.52 13.50 -4.00
CA LYS A 315 -4.18 12.36 -4.64
C LYS A 315 -5.32 11.82 -3.80
N VAL A 316 -6.43 11.56 -4.44
CA VAL A 316 -7.57 10.84 -3.87
C VAL A 316 -7.71 9.49 -4.57
N HIS A 317 -7.65 8.41 -3.80
CA HIS A 317 -8.01 7.08 -4.28
C HIS A 317 -9.51 6.88 -4.05
N MET A 318 -10.29 7.04 -5.11
CA MET A 318 -11.73 6.86 -5.08
C MET A 318 -12.08 5.39 -5.29
N PHE A 319 -12.92 4.88 -4.40
CA PHE A 319 -13.50 3.55 -4.48
C PHE A 319 -15.03 3.64 -4.55
N PRO A 320 -15.68 3.10 -5.59
CA PRO A 320 -17.11 2.90 -5.52
C PRO A 320 -17.39 1.85 -4.43
N TYR A 321 -18.43 2.08 -3.61
CA TYR A 321 -18.83 1.10 -2.62
C TYR A 321 -19.02 -0.27 -3.27
N SER A 322 -18.37 -1.28 -2.71
CA SER A 322 -18.45 -2.67 -3.20
C SER A 322 -19.05 -3.56 -2.13
N LYS A 323 -20.26 -4.06 -2.39
CA LYS A 323 -20.95 -4.98 -1.48
C LYS A 323 -20.11 -6.23 -1.24
N ARG A 324 -19.76 -6.48 0.03
CA ARG A 324 -18.99 -7.67 0.44
C ARG A 324 -19.82 -8.53 1.36
N GLU A 325 -20.06 -9.76 0.94
CA GLU A 325 -20.82 -10.73 1.73
C GLU A 325 -20.19 -10.95 3.10
N GLY A 326 -21.01 -10.97 4.15
CA GLY A 326 -20.60 -11.09 5.54
C GLY A 326 -20.25 -9.77 6.24
N THR A 327 -20.24 -8.65 5.52
CA THR A 327 -20.10 -7.31 6.12
C THR A 327 -21.45 -6.74 6.53
N LEU A 328 -21.45 -5.83 7.52
CA LEU A 328 -22.68 -5.19 7.99
C LEU A 328 -23.28 -4.30 6.90
N ALA A 329 -22.44 -3.49 6.21
CA ALA A 329 -22.90 -2.60 5.14
C ALA A 329 -23.58 -3.32 3.98
N ALA A 330 -23.23 -4.58 3.72
CA ALA A 330 -23.90 -5.37 2.70
C ALA A 330 -25.40 -5.61 2.96
N ARG A 331 -25.84 -5.47 4.21
CA ARG A 331 -27.24 -5.67 4.66
C ARG A 331 -27.98 -4.34 4.86
N MET A 332 -27.31 -3.21 4.77
CA MET A 332 -27.91 -1.90 4.93
C MET A 332 -28.82 -1.59 3.72
N PRO A 333 -29.94 -0.88 3.92
CA PRO A 333 -30.76 -0.38 2.84
C PRO A 333 -30.11 0.82 2.14
N GLY A 334 -30.66 1.29 1.04
CA GLY A 334 -30.26 2.53 0.39
C GLY A 334 -28.98 2.41 -0.45
N HIS A 335 -28.75 1.24 -1.07
CA HIS A 335 -27.70 1.14 -2.09
C HIS A 335 -28.04 2.03 -3.28
N LEU A 336 -27.08 2.84 -3.73
CA LEU A 336 -27.27 3.74 -4.85
C LEU A 336 -27.48 3.00 -6.17
N ASP A 337 -28.28 3.60 -7.04
CA ASP A 337 -28.39 3.19 -8.43
C ASP A 337 -27.04 3.31 -9.15
N PRO A 338 -26.69 2.38 -10.06
CA PRO A 338 -25.42 2.44 -10.80
C PRO A 338 -25.17 3.72 -11.58
N LYS A 339 -26.22 4.40 -12.09
CA LYS A 339 -26.08 5.67 -12.80
C LYS A 339 -25.68 6.79 -11.84
N GLU A 340 -26.34 6.84 -10.68
CA GLU A 340 -26.03 7.82 -9.65
C GLU A 340 -24.62 7.60 -9.07
N LEU A 341 -24.23 6.36 -8.84
CA LEU A 341 -22.89 6.02 -8.43
C LEU A 341 -21.85 6.47 -9.47
N SER A 342 -22.12 6.29 -10.77
CA SER A 342 -21.23 6.75 -11.85
C SER A 342 -21.13 8.28 -11.88
N ARG A 343 -22.26 9.00 -11.72
CA ARG A 343 -22.29 10.47 -11.66
C ARG A 343 -21.41 11.01 -10.52
N ARG A 344 -21.61 10.52 -9.31
CA ARG A 344 -20.80 10.94 -8.15
C ARG A 344 -19.32 10.62 -8.31
N LYS A 345 -19.02 9.46 -8.86
CA LYS A 345 -17.65 9.05 -9.19
C LYS A 345 -16.98 10.05 -10.13
N GLU A 346 -17.63 10.43 -11.22
CA GLU A 346 -17.09 11.38 -12.21
C GLU A 346 -16.83 12.75 -11.56
N ILE A 347 -17.79 13.28 -10.80
CA ILE A 347 -17.67 14.56 -10.08
C ILE A 347 -16.47 14.54 -9.15
N LEU A 348 -16.36 13.50 -8.31
CA LEU A 348 -15.27 13.38 -7.33
C LEU A 348 -13.89 13.27 -8.01
N LEU A 349 -13.78 12.46 -9.07
CA LEU A 349 -12.53 12.31 -9.82
C LEU A 349 -12.10 13.60 -10.50
N GLN A 350 -13.03 14.34 -11.10
CA GLN A 350 -12.75 15.64 -11.70
C GLN A 350 -12.29 16.66 -10.64
N ARG A 351 -12.94 16.70 -9.48
CA ARG A 351 -12.56 17.57 -8.37
C ARG A 351 -11.16 17.21 -7.83
N ALA A 352 -10.90 15.92 -7.64
CA ALA A 352 -9.59 15.42 -7.20
C ALA A 352 -8.45 15.80 -8.15
N GLU A 353 -8.69 15.71 -9.48
CA GLU A 353 -7.71 16.10 -10.49
C GLU A 353 -7.40 17.60 -10.44
N THR A 354 -8.45 18.43 -10.34
CA THR A 354 -8.32 19.90 -10.23
C THR A 354 -7.49 20.28 -9.00
N LEU A 355 -7.76 19.69 -7.85
CA LEU A 355 -7.02 19.94 -6.61
C LEU A 355 -5.56 19.48 -6.71
N ALA A 356 -5.33 18.30 -7.25
CA ALA A 356 -3.98 17.78 -7.46
C ALA A 356 -3.16 18.66 -8.42
N ALA A 357 -3.78 19.15 -9.49
CA ALA A 357 -3.14 20.08 -10.43
C ALA A 357 -2.75 21.40 -9.74
N SER A 358 -3.67 21.99 -8.97
CA SER A 358 -3.40 23.21 -8.19
C SER A 358 -2.26 23.02 -7.18
N GLN A 359 -2.20 21.87 -6.50
CA GLN A 359 -1.07 21.55 -5.62
C GLN A 359 0.26 21.48 -6.37
N ARG A 360 0.29 20.83 -7.54
CA ARG A 360 1.49 20.73 -8.37
C ARG A 360 1.94 22.09 -8.92
N ASP A 361 1.02 23.00 -9.25
CA ASP A 361 1.35 24.34 -9.76
C ASP A 361 2.26 25.12 -8.79
N SER A 362 2.09 24.92 -7.48
CA SER A 362 2.91 25.57 -6.47
C SER A 362 4.40 25.18 -6.50
N TYR A 363 4.75 24.13 -7.25
CA TYR A 363 6.12 23.64 -7.40
C TYR A 363 6.84 24.18 -8.64
N VAL A 364 6.14 24.79 -9.58
CA VAL A 364 6.75 25.41 -10.77
C VAL A 364 7.70 26.51 -10.33
N GLY A 365 8.93 26.48 -10.86
CA GLY A 365 10.01 27.38 -10.47
C GLY A 365 10.84 26.93 -9.26
N LYS A 366 10.45 25.89 -8.53
CA LYS A 366 11.22 25.37 -7.39
C LYS A 366 12.23 24.31 -7.81
N VAL A 367 13.32 24.18 -7.04
CA VAL A 367 14.26 23.04 -7.10
C VAL A 367 13.83 22.03 -6.06
N VAL A 368 13.68 20.77 -6.47
CA VAL A 368 13.22 19.67 -5.61
C VAL A 368 14.11 18.43 -5.75
N GLU A 369 14.28 17.69 -4.66
CA GLU A 369 14.96 16.41 -4.72
C GLU A 369 14.01 15.32 -5.26
N VAL A 370 14.45 14.62 -6.29
CA VAL A 370 13.72 13.52 -6.94
C VAL A 370 14.50 12.22 -6.83
N LEU A 371 13.85 11.14 -6.39
CA LEU A 371 14.36 9.78 -6.54
C LEU A 371 13.96 9.25 -7.92
N VAL A 372 14.93 8.91 -8.74
CA VAL A 372 14.72 8.35 -10.08
C VAL A 372 14.29 6.88 -9.95
N GLU A 373 13.11 6.54 -10.48
CA GLU A 373 12.50 5.20 -10.35
C GLU A 373 12.53 4.40 -11.64
N SER A 374 12.45 5.09 -12.76
CA SER A 374 12.54 4.51 -14.10
C SER A 374 13.14 5.55 -15.04
N PHE A 375 13.29 5.20 -16.32
CA PHE A 375 13.87 6.08 -17.32
C PHE A 375 13.27 7.50 -17.22
N ASN A 376 14.08 8.46 -16.72
CA ASN A 376 13.74 9.88 -16.57
C ASN A 376 12.43 10.17 -15.82
N HIS A 377 12.00 9.28 -14.95
CA HIS A 377 10.79 9.45 -14.14
C HIS A 377 11.08 9.11 -12.67
N GLY A 378 10.53 9.91 -11.76
CA GLY A 378 10.69 9.68 -10.34
C GLY A 378 9.66 10.42 -9.48
N HIS A 379 9.90 10.47 -8.18
CA HIS A 379 9.05 11.17 -7.22
C HIS A 379 9.87 12.09 -6.32
N THR A 380 9.28 13.23 -6.01
CA THR A 380 9.81 14.16 -5.00
C THR A 380 9.77 13.56 -3.60
N ASN A 381 10.37 14.27 -2.64
CA ASN A 381 10.31 13.89 -1.23
C ASN A 381 8.86 13.80 -0.70
N ASN A 382 7.98 14.69 -1.13
CA ASN A 382 6.57 14.69 -0.77
C ASN A 382 5.66 13.95 -1.77
N PHE A 383 6.22 13.02 -2.54
CA PHE A 383 5.50 12.05 -3.38
C PHE A 383 4.83 12.62 -4.63
N ILE A 384 5.32 13.74 -5.18
CA ILE A 384 4.84 14.29 -6.44
C ILE A 384 5.58 13.61 -7.60
N PRO A 385 4.89 13.09 -8.62
CA PRO A 385 5.54 12.50 -9.79
C PRO A 385 6.24 13.58 -10.62
N VAL A 386 7.46 13.29 -11.10
CA VAL A 386 8.28 14.19 -11.92
C VAL A 386 8.80 13.45 -13.14
N GLN A 387 8.57 14.02 -14.33
CA GLN A 387 9.23 13.65 -15.55
C GLN A 387 10.48 14.54 -15.70
N ILE A 388 11.66 13.95 -15.91
CA ILE A 388 12.93 14.65 -15.95
C ILE A 388 13.42 14.70 -17.39
N GLU A 389 13.79 15.87 -17.88
CA GLU A 389 14.26 16.06 -19.25
C GLU A 389 15.77 16.29 -19.31
N GLY A 390 16.37 15.97 -20.45
CA GLY A 390 17.73 16.37 -20.82
C GLY A 390 18.88 15.60 -20.17
N ALA A 391 18.61 14.52 -19.40
CA ALA A 391 19.66 13.72 -18.77
C ALA A 391 19.40 12.21 -18.91
N LEU A 392 20.48 11.44 -19.03
CA LEU A 392 20.44 9.99 -18.85
C LEU A 392 20.70 9.69 -17.38
N LEU A 393 19.67 9.26 -16.68
CA LEU A 393 19.70 8.99 -15.25
C LEU A 393 19.59 7.50 -14.97
N GLU A 394 20.32 7.05 -13.97
CA GLU A 394 20.20 5.68 -13.49
C GLU A 394 19.08 5.58 -12.44
N LYS A 395 18.45 4.43 -12.45
CA LYS A 395 17.46 4.07 -11.42
C LYS A 395 18.11 4.14 -10.03
N ASN A 396 17.35 4.59 -9.03
CA ASN A 396 17.77 4.71 -7.64
C ASN A 396 18.76 5.87 -7.35
N GLN A 397 18.93 6.81 -8.27
CA GLN A 397 19.65 8.07 -8.03
C GLN A 397 18.73 9.12 -7.42
N PHE A 398 19.29 9.92 -6.52
CA PHE A 398 18.65 11.15 -6.04
C PHE A 398 19.27 12.33 -6.76
N VAL A 399 18.44 13.14 -7.40
CA VAL A 399 18.86 14.28 -8.21
C VAL A 399 18.08 15.54 -7.81
N GLN A 400 18.71 16.71 -7.95
CA GLN A 400 18.02 17.99 -7.80
C GLN A 400 17.45 18.40 -9.15
N VAL A 401 16.16 18.69 -9.18
CA VAL A 401 15.41 19.00 -10.41
C VAL A 401 14.76 20.37 -10.26
N GLN A 402 15.06 21.29 -11.19
CA GLN A 402 14.34 22.54 -11.37
C GLN A 402 13.03 22.24 -12.09
N ILE A 403 11.90 22.47 -11.43
CA ILE A 403 10.58 22.28 -12.04
C ILE A 403 10.28 23.43 -12.99
N VAL A 404 9.95 23.09 -14.23
CA VAL A 404 9.66 24.07 -15.29
C VAL A 404 8.19 24.14 -15.64
N GLU A 405 7.45 23.04 -15.50
CA GLU A 405 6.05 22.96 -15.91
C GLU A 405 5.27 21.95 -15.05
N ASN A 406 3.96 22.20 -14.89
CA ASN A 406 3.00 21.23 -14.39
C ASN A 406 2.19 20.65 -15.56
N GLN A 407 2.45 19.40 -15.90
CA GLN A 407 1.64 18.65 -16.86
C GLN A 407 0.54 17.89 -16.14
N LYS A 408 -0.45 17.40 -16.88
CA LYS A 408 -1.69 16.82 -16.32
C LYS A 408 -1.47 15.78 -15.21
N GLU A 409 -0.44 14.92 -15.32
CA GLU A 409 -0.23 13.80 -14.38
C GLU A 409 1.06 13.93 -13.57
N ALA A 410 2.00 14.78 -13.98
CA ALA A 410 3.30 14.94 -13.38
C ALA A 410 3.85 16.36 -13.55
N LEU A 411 4.80 16.73 -12.72
CA LEU A 411 5.66 17.88 -12.97
C LEU A 411 6.71 17.52 -14.03
N THR A 412 7.16 18.50 -14.79
CA THR A 412 8.30 18.36 -15.71
C THR A 412 9.43 19.27 -15.24
N GLY A 413 10.67 18.79 -15.30
CA GLY A 413 11.83 19.56 -14.86
C GLY A 413 13.15 19.10 -15.46
N VAL A 414 14.19 19.88 -15.22
CA VAL A 414 15.56 19.63 -15.69
C VAL A 414 16.51 19.44 -14.52
N VAL A 415 17.49 18.56 -14.65
CA VAL A 415 18.49 18.31 -13.60
C VAL A 415 19.39 19.52 -13.44
N VAL A 416 19.57 19.97 -12.20
CA VAL A 416 20.50 21.07 -11.85
C VAL A 416 21.71 20.56 -11.07
N SER A 417 21.60 19.42 -10.37
CA SER A 417 22.73 18.69 -9.76
C SER A 417 22.37 17.23 -9.47
N ILE A 418 23.38 16.39 -9.43
CA ILE A 418 23.28 14.94 -9.15
C ILE A 418 23.85 14.65 -7.75
#